data_e8d43bf9f197c9632720ceecd9302b9a
#
_entry.id   e8d43bf9f197c9632720ceecd9302b9a
#
_cell.length_a   1.000
_cell.length_b   1.000
_cell.length_c   1.000
_cell.angle_alpha   90.00
_cell.angle_beta   90.00
_cell.angle_gamma   90.00
#
_symmetry.space_group_name_H-M   'P 1'
#
loop_
_entity.id
_entity.type
_entity.pdbx_description
1 polymer ?
#
loop_
_entity_poly.entity_id
_entity_poly.type
_entity_poly.pdbx_seq_one_letter_code
_entity_poly.pdbx_strand_id
1 'polypeptide(L)'
;MIKIIKAYEECSAFAAGFQGDPHFSDPMLCSEEQIQGNLIKSIEKPDCHVIGVYFDSQMTGLFALLVLPDEKYIEMLVGLSREKEAYREMLQYLEQHWPGYSADFVFNPGNYILKELLDLRRAEFEPEQQKMVLGTPILGIDTTGIEPLSEGYMAQYCDIHNKDMYWTGERVAQAKDRFRTFLAIHDGKVVGYMDVTYIFKENEPFDLFVLKEYRRRGYGRKLLAKAVEQNEPNGMMLLVDADNTPAIRLYESMGFAKVQGQNNLTAHWKVSEQ
;
A
#
# COMPACT_ATOMS: atom_id res chain seq x y z
N MET A 1 13.14 -8.22 -25.79
CA MET A 1 14.52 -7.87 -25.35
C MET A 1 14.43 -6.94 -24.14
N ILE A 2 15.15 -7.26 -23.06
CA ILE A 2 15.19 -6.46 -21.84
C ILE A 2 16.48 -5.62 -21.80
N LYS A 3 16.38 -4.37 -21.34
CA LYS A 3 17.51 -3.46 -21.05
C LYS A 3 17.38 -2.89 -19.66
N ILE A 4 18.50 -2.76 -18.95
CA ILE A 4 18.56 -2.02 -17.68
C ILE A 4 18.49 -0.52 -17.98
N ILE A 5 17.60 0.18 -17.30
CA ILE A 5 17.46 1.63 -17.36
C ILE A 5 18.39 2.26 -16.30
N LYS A 6 19.25 3.15 -16.71
CA LYS A 6 20.26 3.78 -15.85
C LYS A 6 20.00 5.27 -15.61
N ALA A 7 19.14 5.88 -16.40
CA ALA A 7 18.76 7.29 -16.27
C ALA A 7 17.27 7.45 -16.60
N TYR A 8 16.60 8.37 -15.92
CA TYR A 8 15.15 8.60 -16.10
C TYR A 8 14.82 9.04 -17.55
N GLU A 9 15.72 9.77 -18.18
CA GLU A 9 15.56 10.24 -19.56
C GLU A 9 15.38 9.09 -20.57
N GLU A 10 15.92 7.91 -20.28
CA GLU A 10 15.77 6.72 -21.13
C GLU A 10 14.34 6.17 -21.18
N CYS A 11 13.51 6.49 -20.17
CA CYS A 11 12.15 5.96 -20.02
C CYS A 11 11.08 7.02 -19.81
N SER A 12 11.44 8.29 -19.67
CA SER A 12 10.53 9.39 -19.33
C SER A 12 9.34 9.52 -20.29
N ALA A 13 9.60 9.47 -21.61
CA ALA A 13 8.55 9.56 -22.62
C ALA A 13 7.56 8.39 -22.54
N PHE A 14 8.04 7.18 -22.24
CA PHE A 14 7.19 6.01 -22.06
C PHE A 14 6.36 6.12 -20.77
N ALA A 15 6.99 6.51 -19.66
CA ALA A 15 6.31 6.68 -18.38
C ALA A 15 5.19 7.75 -18.46
N ALA A 16 5.44 8.87 -19.14
CA ALA A 16 4.45 9.93 -19.36
C ALA A 16 3.19 9.43 -20.11
N GLY A 17 3.32 8.41 -20.96
CA GLY A 17 2.21 7.80 -21.67
C GLY A 17 1.21 7.04 -20.80
N PHE A 18 1.51 6.82 -19.50
CA PHE A 18 0.63 6.17 -18.52
C PHE A 18 -0.02 7.15 -17.55
N GLN A 19 0.24 8.43 -17.69
CA GLN A 19 -0.40 9.45 -16.88
C GLN A 19 -1.92 9.38 -17.01
N GLY A 20 -2.61 9.29 -15.86
CA GLY A 20 -4.05 9.22 -15.80
C GLY A 20 -4.67 7.89 -16.26
N ASP A 21 -3.86 6.85 -16.47
CA ASP A 21 -4.35 5.50 -16.77
C ASP A 21 -4.38 4.64 -15.49
N PRO A 22 -5.53 4.56 -14.80
CA PRO A 22 -5.60 3.85 -13.52
C PRO A 22 -5.47 2.33 -13.66
N HIS A 23 -5.70 1.76 -14.85
CA HIS A 23 -5.70 0.30 -15.04
C HIS A 23 -4.29 -0.29 -15.15
N PHE A 24 -3.34 0.47 -15.68
CA PHE A 24 -2.01 -0.02 -16.01
C PHE A 24 -0.88 0.67 -15.23
N SER A 25 -1.23 1.41 -14.19
CA SER A 25 -0.29 1.96 -13.21
C SER A 25 -0.59 1.44 -11.82
N ASP A 26 0.34 1.61 -10.90
CA ASP A 26 0.11 1.34 -9.48
C ASP A 26 -1.00 2.27 -8.97
N PRO A 27 -2.02 1.77 -8.26
CA PRO A 27 -3.11 2.58 -7.72
C PRO A 27 -2.64 3.63 -6.69
N MET A 28 -1.44 3.46 -6.12
CA MET A 28 -0.81 4.44 -5.23
C MET A 28 0.00 5.50 -5.98
N LEU A 29 0.42 5.23 -7.23
CA LEU A 29 1.19 6.12 -8.08
C LEU A 29 0.28 6.78 -9.12
N CYS A 30 -0.60 7.68 -8.67
CA CYS A 30 -1.67 8.23 -9.50
C CYS A 30 -1.27 9.51 -10.27
N SER A 31 -0.10 10.10 -10.00
CA SER A 31 0.38 11.30 -10.66
C SER A 31 1.72 11.06 -11.37
N GLU A 32 1.98 11.89 -12.41
CA GLU A 32 3.27 11.88 -13.09
C GLU A 32 4.43 12.10 -12.13
N GLU A 33 4.30 13.05 -11.19
CA GLU A 33 5.31 13.34 -10.16
C GLU A 33 5.62 12.11 -9.29
N GLN A 34 4.58 11.34 -8.92
CA GLN A 34 4.76 10.13 -8.13
C GLN A 34 5.46 9.02 -8.92
N ILE A 35 5.05 8.78 -10.16
CA ILE A 35 5.68 7.79 -11.05
C ILE A 35 7.14 8.19 -11.31
N GLN A 36 7.40 9.43 -11.67
CA GLN A 36 8.74 9.97 -11.89
C GLN A 36 9.61 9.83 -10.64
N GLY A 37 9.10 10.28 -9.48
CA GLY A 37 9.83 10.24 -8.22
C GLY A 37 10.19 8.81 -7.79
N ASN A 38 9.30 7.83 -8.00
CA ASN A 38 9.58 6.42 -7.72
C ASN A 38 10.60 5.83 -8.71
N LEU A 39 10.50 6.13 -10.00
CA LEU A 39 11.47 5.67 -11.00
C LEU A 39 12.87 6.22 -10.72
N ILE A 40 13.01 7.53 -10.46
CA ILE A 40 14.31 8.16 -10.13
C ILE A 40 14.90 7.50 -8.88
N LYS A 41 14.12 7.39 -7.80
CA LYS A 41 14.58 6.72 -6.56
C LYS A 41 14.99 5.27 -6.80
N SER A 42 14.26 4.54 -7.64
CA SER A 42 14.58 3.14 -7.96
C SER A 42 15.85 3.01 -8.80
N ILE A 43 16.11 3.94 -9.73
CA ILE A 43 17.34 3.97 -10.52
C ILE A 43 18.58 4.23 -9.63
N GLU A 44 18.42 5.06 -8.61
CA GLU A 44 19.52 5.45 -7.70
C GLU A 44 19.83 4.40 -6.63
N LYS A 45 18.90 3.48 -6.34
CA LYS A 45 19.08 2.47 -5.30
C LYS A 45 19.78 1.22 -5.83
N PRO A 46 20.81 0.70 -5.14
CA PRO A 46 21.55 -0.48 -5.56
C PRO A 46 20.70 -1.75 -5.56
N ASP A 47 19.69 -1.84 -4.69
CA ASP A 47 18.81 -3.00 -4.54
C ASP A 47 17.60 -2.95 -5.50
N CYS A 48 17.53 -1.94 -6.37
CA CYS A 48 16.47 -1.79 -7.35
C CYS A 48 16.99 -2.06 -8.77
N HIS A 49 16.21 -2.84 -9.53
CA HIS A 49 16.44 -3.13 -10.93
C HIS A 49 15.35 -2.47 -11.76
N VAL A 50 15.68 -1.39 -12.48
CA VAL A 50 14.74 -0.77 -13.42
C VAL A 50 15.01 -1.32 -14.80
N ILE A 51 14.01 -1.98 -15.37
CA ILE A 51 14.11 -2.67 -16.67
C ILE A 51 13.10 -2.11 -17.67
N GLY A 52 13.53 -1.90 -18.90
CA GLY A 52 12.68 -1.63 -20.05
C GLY A 52 12.58 -2.86 -20.95
N VAL A 53 11.35 -3.21 -21.31
CA VAL A 53 11.08 -4.28 -22.29
C VAL A 53 10.84 -3.65 -23.66
N TYR A 54 11.52 -4.17 -24.68
CA TYR A 54 11.50 -3.63 -26.05
C TYR A 54 11.08 -4.69 -27.07
N PHE A 55 10.15 -4.29 -27.96
CA PHE A 55 9.82 -5.00 -29.20
C PHE A 55 10.05 -4.05 -30.39
N ASP A 56 10.70 -4.54 -31.42
CA ASP A 56 11.03 -3.73 -32.62
C ASP A 56 11.64 -2.36 -32.31
N SER A 57 12.54 -2.32 -31.32
CA SER A 57 13.19 -1.11 -30.81
C SER A 57 12.29 -0.12 -30.08
N GLN A 58 11.00 -0.43 -29.91
CA GLN A 58 10.08 0.38 -29.12
C GLN A 58 9.95 -0.18 -27.70
N MET A 59 9.95 0.68 -26.71
CA MET A 59 9.66 0.28 -25.33
C MET A 59 8.17 -0.05 -25.20
N THR A 60 7.87 -1.23 -24.69
CA THR A 60 6.51 -1.75 -24.49
C THR A 60 6.20 -2.04 -23.04
N GLY A 61 7.21 -2.05 -22.17
CA GLY A 61 7.06 -2.20 -20.73
C GLY A 61 8.20 -1.56 -19.97
N LEU A 62 7.89 -1.04 -18.78
CA LEU A 62 8.84 -0.42 -17.85
C LEU A 62 8.52 -0.92 -16.44
N PHE A 63 9.49 -1.52 -15.77
CA PHE A 63 9.31 -2.12 -14.47
C PHE A 63 10.44 -1.73 -13.52
N ALA A 64 10.10 -1.34 -12.31
CA ALA A 64 11.05 -1.13 -11.22
C ALA A 64 10.84 -2.23 -10.16
N LEU A 65 11.87 -3.01 -9.92
CA LEU A 65 11.86 -4.17 -9.06
C LEU A 65 12.84 -3.93 -7.90
N LEU A 66 12.35 -3.92 -6.67
CA LEU A 66 13.18 -4.02 -5.48
C LEU A 66 13.56 -5.49 -5.28
N VAL A 67 14.83 -5.78 -5.09
CA VAL A 67 15.33 -7.14 -4.86
C VAL A 67 16.13 -7.16 -3.56
N LEU A 68 15.71 -7.96 -2.60
CA LEU A 68 16.34 -8.16 -1.31
C LEU A 68 16.93 -9.59 -1.23
N PRO A 69 18.21 -9.77 -1.57
CA PRO A 69 18.82 -11.11 -1.69
C PRO A 69 18.83 -11.87 -0.36
N ASP A 70 19.08 -11.20 0.75
CA ASP A 70 19.16 -11.82 2.07
C ASP A 70 17.80 -12.39 2.52
N GLU A 71 16.70 -11.78 2.07
CA GLU A 71 15.33 -12.20 2.36
C GLU A 71 14.75 -13.10 1.26
N LYS A 72 15.46 -13.26 0.13
CA LYS A 72 14.95 -13.87 -1.10
C LYS A 72 13.60 -13.30 -1.51
N TYR A 73 13.53 -11.99 -1.53
CA TYR A 73 12.30 -11.24 -1.75
C TYR A 73 12.43 -10.25 -2.90
N ILE A 74 11.35 -10.09 -3.65
CA ILE A 74 11.21 -9.13 -4.75
C ILE A 74 9.90 -8.38 -4.57
N GLU A 75 9.90 -7.08 -4.84
CA GLU A 75 8.68 -6.27 -4.91
C GLU A 75 8.67 -5.46 -6.21
N MET A 76 7.56 -5.50 -6.94
CA MET A 76 7.35 -4.62 -8.09
C MET A 76 6.90 -3.24 -7.61
N LEU A 77 7.83 -2.28 -7.56
CA LEU A 77 7.57 -0.91 -7.14
C LEU A 77 6.86 -0.06 -8.22
N VAL A 78 7.13 -0.34 -9.48
CA VAL A 78 6.49 0.29 -10.65
C VAL A 78 6.31 -0.76 -11.72
N GLY A 79 5.12 -0.83 -12.31
CA GLY A 79 4.81 -1.73 -13.42
C GLY A 79 3.95 -1.02 -14.45
N LEU A 80 4.55 -0.61 -15.57
CA LEU A 80 3.87 0.12 -16.64
C LEU A 80 3.93 -0.66 -17.94
N SER A 81 2.81 -1.21 -18.37
CA SER A 81 2.64 -1.80 -19.71
C SER A 81 1.17 -2.02 -20.03
N ARG A 82 0.80 -1.93 -21.30
CA ARG A 82 -0.49 -2.39 -21.84
C ARG A 82 -0.36 -3.69 -22.62
N GLU A 83 0.87 -4.22 -22.73
CA GLU A 83 1.20 -5.35 -23.59
C GLU A 83 1.43 -6.63 -22.77
N LYS A 84 0.69 -7.68 -23.09
CA LYS A 84 0.79 -8.99 -22.43
C LYS A 84 2.21 -9.55 -22.52
N GLU A 85 2.85 -9.36 -23.68
CA GLU A 85 4.20 -9.86 -23.92
C GLU A 85 5.25 -9.16 -23.05
N ALA A 86 5.07 -7.88 -22.77
CA ALA A 86 6.00 -7.15 -21.89
C ALA A 86 5.94 -7.68 -20.45
N TYR A 87 4.74 -7.96 -19.93
CA TYR A 87 4.62 -8.61 -18.62
C TYR A 87 5.18 -10.04 -18.64
N ARG A 88 4.98 -10.80 -19.72
CA ARG A 88 5.55 -12.15 -19.85
C ARG A 88 7.08 -12.12 -19.81
N GLU A 89 7.70 -11.23 -20.57
CA GLU A 89 9.16 -11.03 -20.57
C GLU A 89 9.67 -10.63 -19.18
N MET A 90 8.98 -9.74 -18.48
CA MET A 90 9.35 -9.36 -17.11
C MET A 90 9.27 -10.53 -16.15
N LEU A 91 8.18 -11.33 -16.16
CA LEU A 91 8.05 -12.50 -15.30
C LEU A 91 9.08 -13.57 -15.62
N GLN A 92 9.39 -13.79 -16.90
CA GLN A 92 10.48 -14.70 -17.33
C GLN A 92 11.85 -14.20 -16.87
N TYR A 93 12.05 -12.88 -16.87
CA TYR A 93 13.27 -12.29 -16.35
C TYR A 93 13.45 -12.60 -14.85
N LEU A 94 12.36 -12.55 -14.05
CA LEU A 94 12.40 -12.97 -12.65
C LEU A 94 12.74 -14.46 -12.52
N GLU A 95 12.11 -15.33 -13.32
CA GLU A 95 12.37 -16.78 -13.34
C GLU A 95 13.83 -17.12 -13.65
N GLN A 96 14.48 -16.34 -14.52
CA GLN A 96 15.87 -16.55 -14.92
C GLN A 96 16.89 -16.06 -13.91
N HIS A 97 16.60 -14.94 -13.21
CA HIS A 97 17.60 -14.26 -12.37
C HIS A 97 17.43 -14.57 -10.88
N TRP A 98 16.20 -14.85 -10.41
CA TRP A 98 15.90 -15.04 -9.01
C TRP A 98 14.94 -16.21 -8.75
N PRO A 99 15.27 -17.43 -9.24
CA PRO A 99 14.46 -18.61 -8.95
C PRO A 99 14.38 -18.87 -7.44
N GLY A 100 13.21 -19.25 -6.96
CA GLY A 100 12.96 -19.54 -5.55
C GLY A 100 12.77 -18.30 -4.66
N TYR A 101 12.77 -17.08 -5.21
CA TYR A 101 12.41 -15.87 -4.44
C TYR A 101 10.88 -15.76 -4.30
N SER A 102 10.42 -15.07 -3.28
CA SER A 102 9.03 -14.60 -3.18
C SER A 102 8.90 -13.24 -3.85
N ALA A 103 7.90 -13.06 -4.71
CA ALA A 103 7.71 -11.83 -5.45
C ALA A 103 6.30 -11.28 -5.20
N ASP A 104 6.20 -10.01 -4.80
CA ASP A 104 4.96 -9.31 -4.54
C ASP A 104 4.67 -8.28 -5.63
N PHE A 105 3.41 -8.26 -6.05
CA PHE A 105 2.90 -7.37 -7.07
C PHE A 105 1.68 -6.64 -6.53
N VAL A 106 1.77 -5.32 -6.39
CA VAL A 106 0.63 -4.47 -6.08
C VAL A 106 0.21 -3.77 -7.36
N PHE A 107 -1.05 -3.96 -7.78
CA PHE A 107 -1.53 -3.42 -9.05
C PHE A 107 -3.04 -3.20 -9.04
N ASN A 108 -3.52 -2.41 -10.00
CA ASN A 108 -4.95 -2.20 -10.18
C ASN A 108 -5.64 -3.48 -10.69
N PRO A 109 -6.74 -3.94 -10.08
CA PRO A 109 -7.46 -5.13 -10.56
C PRO A 109 -7.97 -5.03 -12.00
N GLY A 110 -8.08 -3.81 -12.55
CA GLY A 110 -8.34 -3.56 -13.97
C GLY A 110 -7.18 -3.96 -14.90
N ASN A 111 -5.98 -4.17 -14.37
CA ASN A 111 -4.87 -4.77 -15.10
C ASN A 111 -5.04 -6.29 -15.20
N TYR A 112 -6.07 -6.70 -15.92
CA TYR A 112 -6.40 -8.11 -16.14
C TYR A 112 -5.28 -8.89 -16.82
N ILE A 113 -4.39 -8.20 -17.55
CA ILE A 113 -3.24 -8.83 -18.24
C ILE A 113 -2.24 -9.38 -17.22
N LEU A 114 -1.81 -8.56 -16.27
CA LEU A 114 -0.90 -9.00 -15.21
C LEU A 114 -1.57 -10.05 -14.32
N LYS A 115 -2.83 -9.80 -13.95
CA LYS A 115 -3.61 -10.75 -13.14
C LYS A 115 -3.66 -12.14 -13.77
N GLU A 116 -4.01 -12.24 -15.07
CA GLU A 116 -4.06 -13.52 -15.81
C GLU A 116 -2.69 -14.22 -15.81
N LEU A 117 -1.60 -13.49 -16.04
CA LEU A 117 -0.25 -14.08 -16.10
C LEU A 117 0.24 -14.58 -14.73
N LEU A 118 -0.14 -13.89 -13.65
CA LEU A 118 0.15 -14.31 -12.28
C LEU A 118 -0.72 -15.50 -11.86
N ASP A 119 -2.00 -15.52 -12.24
CA ASP A 119 -2.90 -16.67 -12.01
C ASP A 119 -2.39 -17.94 -12.69
N LEU A 120 -1.95 -17.85 -13.95
CA LEU A 120 -1.30 -18.95 -14.67
C LEU A 120 -0.03 -19.48 -13.97
N ARG A 121 0.63 -18.67 -13.16
CA ARG A 121 1.78 -19.01 -12.33
C ARG A 121 1.42 -19.44 -10.92
N ARG A 122 0.10 -19.55 -10.63
CA ARG A 122 -0.45 -19.94 -9.33
C ARG A 122 -0.04 -18.98 -8.20
N ALA A 123 0.03 -17.67 -8.51
CA ALA A 123 0.19 -16.66 -7.48
C ALA A 123 -1.03 -16.66 -6.55
N GLU A 124 -0.81 -16.39 -5.27
CA GLU A 124 -1.85 -16.20 -4.28
C GLU A 124 -2.27 -14.73 -4.29
N PHE A 125 -3.58 -14.48 -4.29
CA PHE A 125 -4.12 -13.12 -4.32
C PHE A 125 -4.74 -12.77 -2.97
N GLU A 126 -4.41 -11.58 -2.46
CA GLU A 126 -5.13 -11.00 -1.33
C GLU A 126 -6.52 -10.51 -1.75
N PRO A 127 -7.42 -10.24 -0.79
CA PRO A 127 -8.65 -9.53 -1.08
C PRO A 127 -8.41 -8.19 -1.78
N GLU A 128 -9.26 -7.86 -2.74
CA GLU A 128 -9.21 -6.56 -3.40
C GLU A 128 -9.45 -5.44 -2.38
N GLN A 129 -8.63 -4.40 -2.42
CA GLN A 129 -8.74 -3.24 -1.53
C GLN A 129 -9.27 -2.02 -2.28
N GLN A 130 -10.23 -1.36 -1.66
CA GLN A 130 -10.80 -0.10 -2.10
C GLN A 130 -10.02 1.07 -1.52
N LYS A 131 -9.49 1.95 -2.38
CA LYS A 131 -8.92 3.23 -1.94
C LYS A 131 -10.04 4.19 -1.56
N MET A 132 -9.89 4.83 -0.41
CA MET A 132 -10.78 5.91 0.05
C MET A 132 -9.93 7.13 0.45
N VAL A 133 -10.46 8.32 0.16
CA VAL A 133 -9.79 9.60 0.46
C VAL A 133 -10.72 10.46 1.31
N LEU A 134 -10.17 11.13 2.32
CA LEU A 134 -10.91 12.08 3.13
C LEU A 134 -11.23 13.33 2.32
N GLY A 135 -12.53 13.56 2.10
CA GLY A 135 -13.04 14.79 1.50
C GLY A 135 -13.28 15.86 2.55
N THR A 136 -14.54 16.01 2.98
CA THR A 136 -14.90 16.95 4.04
C THR A 136 -14.94 16.24 5.39
N PRO A 137 -14.04 16.53 6.33
CA PRO A 137 -14.03 15.91 7.64
C PRO A 137 -15.33 16.17 8.42
N ILE A 138 -15.81 15.17 9.13
CA ILE A 138 -16.91 15.35 10.10
C ILE A 138 -16.28 15.77 11.42
N LEU A 139 -16.50 17.03 11.79
CA LEU A 139 -15.95 17.64 13.00
C LEU A 139 -16.91 17.54 14.21
N GLY A 140 -16.40 17.83 15.41
CA GLY A 140 -17.20 17.91 16.63
C GLY A 140 -17.61 16.57 17.23
N ILE A 141 -16.97 15.48 16.85
CA ILE A 141 -17.17 14.16 17.46
C ILE A 141 -16.47 14.17 18.82
N ASP A 142 -17.19 13.74 19.86
CA ASP A 142 -16.61 13.55 21.19
C ASP A 142 -15.53 12.46 21.16
N THR A 143 -14.29 12.85 21.43
CA THR A 143 -13.12 11.96 21.50
C THR A 143 -12.71 11.64 22.94
N THR A 144 -13.55 11.89 23.93
CA THR A 144 -13.29 11.54 25.33
C THR A 144 -13.00 10.05 25.47
N GLY A 145 -11.92 9.72 26.19
CA GLY A 145 -11.43 8.35 26.34
C GLY A 145 -10.55 7.85 25.18
N ILE A 146 -10.16 8.77 24.27
CA ILE A 146 -9.11 8.51 23.27
C ILE A 146 -7.84 9.25 23.67
N GLU A 147 -6.76 8.51 23.91
CA GLU A 147 -5.50 9.04 24.41
C GLU A 147 -4.34 8.65 23.46
N PRO A 148 -3.29 9.46 23.37
CA PRO A 148 -2.06 9.05 22.70
C PRO A 148 -1.43 7.84 23.42
N LEU A 149 -0.74 6.98 22.67
CA LEU A 149 0.01 5.87 23.25
C LEU A 149 1.05 6.40 24.25
N SER A 150 1.01 5.87 25.46
CA SER A 150 1.95 6.18 26.55
C SER A 150 2.62 4.91 27.06
N GLU A 151 3.73 5.06 27.80
CA GLU A 151 4.45 3.91 28.39
C GLU A 151 3.56 3.05 29.29
N GLY A 152 2.61 3.66 30.02
CA GLY A 152 1.69 2.94 30.89
C GLY A 152 0.74 2.00 30.17
N TYR A 153 0.48 2.22 28.89
CA TYR A 153 -0.39 1.38 28.07
C TYR A 153 0.34 0.54 27.03
N MET A 154 1.67 0.65 26.93
CA MET A 154 2.47 -0.01 25.90
C MET A 154 2.22 -1.53 25.86
N ALA A 155 2.29 -2.19 27.01
CA ALA A 155 2.08 -3.65 27.08
C ALA A 155 0.69 -4.05 26.60
N GLN A 156 -0.36 -3.33 27.00
CA GLN A 156 -1.74 -3.61 26.60
C GLN A 156 -1.94 -3.37 25.09
N TYR A 157 -1.32 -2.33 24.53
CA TYR A 157 -1.37 -2.04 23.10
C TYR A 157 -0.70 -3.16 22.28
N CYS A 158 0.54 -3.53 22.61
CA CYS A 158 1.25 -4.62 21.92
C CYS A 158 0.54 -5.98 22.04
N ASP A 159 -0.18 -6.23 23.15
CA ASP A 159 -0.91 -7.48 23.34
C ASP A 159 -2.12 -7.62 22.39
N ILE A 160 -2.83 -6.52 22.14
CA ILE A 160 -4.00 -6.52 21.25
C ILE A 160 -3.68 -6.20 19.80
N HIS A 161 -2.44 -5.77 19.50
CA HIS A 161 -2.01 -5.46 18.14
C HIS A 161 -1.82 -6.71 17.29
N ASN A 162 -2.06 -6.59 15.99
CA ASN A 162 -1.85 -7.67 15.04
C ASN A 162 -0.37 -8.08 15.00
N LYS A 163 -0.10 -9.37 15.25
CA LYS A 163 1.26 -9.92 15.31
C LYS A 163 1.71 -10.53 13.97
N ASP A 164 0.79 -10.69 13.02
CA ASP A 164 1.05 -11.31 11.71
C ASP A 164 1.46 -10.29 10.64
N MET A 165 1.42 -8.99 10.98
CA MET A 165 1.85 -7.91 10.09
C MET A 165 3.33 -7.57 10.28
N TYR A 166 3.97 -7.03 9.23
CA TYR A 166 5.33 -6.47 9.36
C TYR A 166 5.41 -5.38 10.44
N TRP A 167 4.43 -4.46 10.47
CA TRP A 167 4.32 -3.42 11.48
C TRP A 167 3.56 -3.94 12.70
N THR A 168 4.27 -4.67 13.57
CA THR A 168 3.74 -5.06 14.88
C THR A 168 3.66 -3.85 15.81
N GLY A 169 2.90 -3.96 16.92
CA GLY A 169 2.77 -2.88 17.88
C GLY A 169 4.11 -2.35 18.40
N GLU A 170 5.09 -3.23 18.62
CA GLU A 170 6.44 -2.84 19.06
C GLU A 170 7.16 -2.02 17.98
N ARG A 171 7.07 -2.44 16.71
CA ARG A 171 7.71 -1.72 15.58
C ARG A 171 7.07 -0.37 15.34
N VAL A 172 5.75 -0.28 15.38
CA VAL A 172 5.00 0.97 15.28
C VAL A 172 5.39 1.91 16.42
N ALA A 173 5.42 1.44 17.65
CA ALA A 173 5.79 2.23 18.82
C ALA A 173 7.24 2.72 18.79
N GLN A 174 8.16 2.00 18.14
CA GLN A 174 9.54 2.41 17.92
C GLN A 174 9.67 3.44 16.78
N ALA A 175 8.85 3.35 15.74
CA ALA A 175 8.87 4.23 14.58
C ALA A 175 8.08 5.54 14.83
N LYS A 176 8.40 6.26 15.92
CA LYS A 176 7.74 7.51 16.33
C LYS A 176 7.93 8.67 15.35
N ASP A 177 8.91 8.56 14.48
CA ASP A 177 9.15 9.48 13.37
C ASP A 177 8.17 9.27 12.20
N ARG A 178 7.48 8.12 12.14
CA ARG A 178 6.55 7.75 11.08
C ARG A 178 5.11 7.66 11.53
N PHE A 179 4.86 7.11 12.74
CA PHE A 179 3.53 6.80 13.24
C PHE A 179 3.16 7.60 14.49
N ARG A 180 1.87 7.91 14.59
CA ARG A 180 1.18 8.29 15.81
C ARG A 180 0.14 7.24 16.13
N THR A 181 0.06 6.85 17.41
CA THR A 181 -0.91 5.86 17.87
C THR A 181 -1.87 6.49 18.85
N PHE A 182 -3.16 6.26 18.66
CA PHE A 182 -4.24 6.62 19.56
C PHE A 182 -4.87 5.37 20.15
N LEU A 183 -5.18 5.41 21.44
CA LEU A 183 -5.79 4.30 22.19
C LEU A 183 -7.19 4.68 22.64
N ALA A 184 -8.13 3.76 22.51
CA ALA A 184 -9.43 3.84 23.17
C ALA A 184 -9.32 3.18 24.54
N ILE A 185 -9.57 3.97 25.59
CA ILE A 185 -9.49 3.53 26.99
C ILE A 185 -10.89 3.39 27.58
N HIS A 186 -11.16 2.26 28.22
CA HIS A 186 -12.38 1.99 28.96
C HIS A 186 -12.03 1.37 30.30
N ASP A 187 -12.36 2.05 31.41
CA ASP A 187 -12.07 1.62 32.80
C ASP A 187 -10.59 1.22 33.00
N GLY A 188 -9.67 2.02 32.47
CA GLY A 188 -8.22 1.76 32.55
C GLY A 188 -7.68 0.65 31.64
N LYS A 189 -8.52 0.09 30.79
CA LYS A 189 -8.14 -0.96 29.83
C LYS A 189 -8.09 -0.41 28.42
N VAL A 190 -7.06 -0.77 27.64
CA VAL A 190 -7.01 -0.52 26.20
C VAL A 190 -8.01 -1.46 25.51
N VAL A 191 -9.02 -0.88 24.86
CA VAL A 191 -10.09 -1.62 24.18
C VAL A 191 -10.05 -1.48 22.65
N GLY A 192 -9.14 -0.67 22.16
CA GLY A 192 -8.87 -0.48 20.72
C GLY A 192 -7.74 0.51 20.49
N TYR A 193 -7.25 0.56 19.26
CA TYR A 193 -6.20 1.48 18.85
C TYR A 193 -6.40 1.93 17.41
N MET A 194 -5.69 2.99 17.06
CA MET A 194 -5.48 3.43 15.68
C MET A 194 -4.04 3.90 15.51
N ASP A 195 -3.36 3.29 14.57
CA ASP A 195 -2.07 3.74 14.07
C ASP A 195 -2.27 4.58 12.82
N VAL A 196 -1.63 5.73 12.77
CA VAL A 196 -1.75 6.65 11.64
C VAL A 196 -0.38 7.19 11.27
N THR A 197 -0.05 7.23 9.98
CA THR A 197 1.13 7.94 9.49
C THR A 197 0.92 9.46 9.65
N TYR A 198 2.00 10.26 9.79
CA TYR A 198 1.86 11.71 9.94
C TYR A 198 2.94 12.53 9.22
N ILE A 199 3.78 11.87 8.44
CA ILE A 199 4.92 12.51 7.74
C ILE A 199 4.62 12.86 6.28
N PHE A 200 3.44 12.50 5.78
CA PHE A 200 3.06 12.68 4.40
C PHE A 200 2.06 13.84 4.22
N LYS A 201 1.91 14.32 3.00
CA LYS A 201 0.82 15.25 2.64
C LYS A 201 -0.55 14.56 2.71
N GLU A 202 -0.61 13.28 2.41
CA GLU A 202 -1.74 12.38 2.64
C GLU A 202 -1.28 11.29 3.60
N ASN A 203 -1.79 11.32 4.82
CA ASN A 203 -1.47 10.32 5.83
C ASN A 203 -2.51 9.20 5.83
N GLU A 204 -2.09 8.04 6.28
CA GLU A 204 -2.91 6.84 6.26
C GLU A 204 -3.31 6.44 7.68
N PRO A 205 -4.62 6.28 7.97
CA PRO A 205 -5.10 5.48 9.10
C PRO A 205 -4.73 4.02 8.82
N PHE A 206 -3.51 3.65 9.21
CA PHE A 206 -2.83 2.44 8.78
C PHE A 206 -3.46 1.17 9.38
N ASP A 207 -3.73 1.20 10.69
CA ASP A 207 -4.39 0.08 11.36
C ASP A 207 -5.40 0.59 12.40
N LEU A 208 -6.65 0.14 12.30
CA LEU A 208 -7.75 0.44 13.21
C LEU A 208 -8.34 -0.83 13.78
N PHE A 209 -8.15 -1.02 15.06
CA PHE A 209 -8.67 -2.19 15.75
C PHE A 209 -9.51 -1.82 16.97
N VAL A 210 -10.60 -2.58 17.20
CA VAL A 210 -11.40 -2.52 18.44
C VAL A 210 -11.73 -3.95 18.84
N LEU A 211 -11.49 -4.28 20.12
CA LEU A 211 -11.82 -5.58 20.71
C LEU A 211 -13.29 -5.92 20.45
N LYS A 212 -13.57 -7.18 20.12
CA LYS A 212 -14.88 -7.65 19.65
C LYS A 212 -16.02 -7.27 20.61
N GLU A 213 -15.81 -7.42 21.89
CA GLU A 213 -16.79 -7.12 22.96
C GLU A 213 -17.05 -5.63 23.16
N TYR A 214 -16.18 -4.75 22.60
CA TYR A 214 -16.31 -3.29 22.64
C TYR A 214 -16.74 -2.69 21.30
N ARG A 215 -16.92 -3.51 20.24
CA ARG A 215 -17.42 -3.03 18.96
C ARG A 215 -18.84 -2.52 19.06
N ARG A 216 -19.25 -1.69 18.10
CA ARG A 216 -20.60 -1.06 18.01
C ARG A 216 -20.92 -0.11 19.16
N ARG A 217 -19.92 0.31 19.96
CA ARG A 217 -20.03 1.32 21.03
C ARG A 217 -19.42 2.67 20.65
N GLY A 218 -19.07 2.87 19.35
CA GLY A 218 -18.53 4.15 18.84
C GLY A 218 -17.03 4.31 18.94
N TYR A 219 -16.26 3.38 19.52
CA TYR A 219 -14.81 3.52 19.71
C TYR A 219 -14.05 3.71 18.39
N GLY A 220 -14.35 2.93 17.36
CA GLY A 220 -13.70 3.10 16.05
C GLY A 220 -13.93 4.49 15.45
N ARG A 221 -15.14 5.04 15.62
CA ARG A 221 -15.46 6.40 15.17
C ARG A 221 -14.70 7.47 15.96
N LYS A 222 -14.60 7.31 17.29
CA LYS A 222 -13.83 8.22 18.15
C LYS A 222 -12.34 8.20 17.84
N LEU A 223 -11.77 7.00 17.63
CA LEU A 223 -10.37 6.82 17.23
C LEU A 223 -10.08 7.52 15.90
N LEU A 224 -10.90 7.27 14.89
CA LEU A 224 -10.76 7.89 13.58
C LEU A 224 -10.96 9.43 13.64
N ALA A 225 -11.93 9.90 14.43
CA ALA A 225 -12.13 11.35 14.65
C ALA A 225 -10.90 12.00 15.27
N LYS A 226 -10.26 11.34 16.24
CA LYS A 226 -9.03 11.84 16.87
C LYS A 226 -7.87 11.86 15.88
N ALA A 227 -7.73 10.83 15.06
CA ALA A 227 -6.71 10.79 14.02
C ALA A 227 -6.90 11.92 12.99
N VAL A 228 -8.13 12.14 12.51
CA VAL A 228 -8.47 13.23 11.58
C VAL A 228 -8.15 14.60 12.20
N GLU A 229 -8.58 14.85 13.46
CA GLU A 229 -8.30 16.10 14.18
C GLU A 229 -6.80 16.39 14.27
N GLN A 230 -6.00 15.38 14.59
CA GLN A 230 -4.55 15.54 14.78
C GLN A 230 -3.75 15.54 13.49
N ASN A 231 -4.38 15.20 12.36
CA ASN A 231 -3.74 15.17 11.05
C ASN A 231 -3.79 16.52 10.32
N GLU A 232 -4.69 17.42 10.68
CA GLU A 232 -4.79 18.73 10.03
C GLU A 232 -3.46 19.48 10.02
N PRO A 233 -3.11 20.16 8.92
CA PRO A 233 -3.90 20.42 7.70
C PRO A 233 -3.68 19.39 6.57
N ASN A 234 -3.06 18.23 6.84
CA ASN A 234 -2.75 17.24 5.83
C ASN A 234 -4.00 16.45 5.38
N GLY A 235 -3.95 15.92 4.16
CA GLY A 235 -4.96 14.98 3.67
C GLY A 235 -4.87 13.61 4.35
N MET A 236 -5.89 12.80 4.16
CA MET A 236 -5.88 11.39 4.58
C MET A 236 -6.43 10.50 3.47
N MET A 237 -5.80 9.34 3.31
CA MET A 237 -6.26 8.27 2.43
C MET A 237 -6.10 6.92 3.15
N LEU A 238 -6.84 5.92 2.74
CA LEU A 238 -6.72 4.56 3.26
C LEU A 238 -7.05 3.53 2.18
N LEU A 239 -6.59 2.31 2.44
CA LEU A 239 -7.01 1.11 1.74
C LEU A 239 -7.86 0.26 2.70
N VAL A 240 -8.93 -0.32 2.18
CA VAL A 240 -9.83 -1.18 2.95
C VAL A 240 -10.31 -2.31 2.06
N ASP A 241 -10.39 -3.53 2.58
CA ASP A 241 -10.92 -4.65 1.82
C ASP A 241 -12.30 -4.31 1.25
N ALA A 242 -12.47 -4.52 -0.05
CA ALA A 242 -13.65 -4.07 -0.79
C ALA A 242 -14.96 -4.72 -0.28
N ASP A 243 -14.86 -5.85 0.40
CA ASP A 243 -15.98 -6.56 1.04
C ASP A 243 -16.18 -6.18 2.53
N ASN A 244 -15.23 -5.44 3.15
CA ASN A 244 -15.33 -5.00 4.54
C ASN A 244 -16.36 -3.86 4.70
N THR A 245 -17.62 -4.19 4.41
CA THR A 245 -18.74 -3.24 4.48
C THR A 245 -18.82 -2.49 5.83
N PRO A 246 -18.57 -3.11 7.01
CA PRO A 246 -18.59 -2.37 8.27
C PRO A 246 -17.55 -1.26 8.36
N ALA A 247 -16.30 -1.51 7.91
CA ALA A 247 -15.24 -0.52 7.89
C ALA A 247 -15.52 0.59 6.87
N ILE A 248 -15.93 0.22 5.66
CA ILE A 248 -16.30 1.17 4.61
C ILE A 248 -17.38 2.14 5.12
N ARG A 249 -18.45 1.65 5.74
CA ARG A 249 -19.49 2.50 6.33
C ARG A 249 -18.98 3.42 7.44
N LEU A 250 -18.02 2.95 8.24
CA LEU A 250 -17.38 3.79 9.25
C LEU A 250 -16.63 4.95 8.56
N TYR A 251 -15.80 4.66 7.58
CA TYR A 251 -15.03 5.66 6.85
C TYR A 251 -15.93 6.66 6.11
N GLU A 252 -16.95 6.18 5.41
CA GLU A 252 -17.95 7.04 4.75
C GLU A 252 -18.64 7.98 5.75
N SER A 253 -18.98 7.48 6.96
CA SER A 253 -19.59 8.29 8.03
C SER A 253 -18.66 9.37 8.61
N MET A 254 -17.37 9.31 8.29
CA MET A 254 -16.34 10.25 8.71
C MET A 254 -15.89 11.20 7.61
N GLY A 255 -16.51 11.12 6.42
CA GLY A 255 -16.23 11.99 5.29
C GLY A 255 -15.23 11.43 4.28
N PHE A 256 -14.85 10.16 4.40
CA PHE A 256 -14.07 9.47 3.37
C PHE A 256 -14.99 9.08 2.20
N ALA A 257 -14.47 9.20 1.00
CA ALA A 257 -15.15 8.79 -0.23
C ALA A 257 -14.29 7.79 -1.00
N LYS A 258 -14.94 6.81 -1.62
CA LYS A 258 -14.30 5.85 -2.52
C LYS A 258 -13.72 6.56 -3.74
N VAL A 259 -12.51 6.22 -4.11
CA VAL A 259 -11.90 6.69 -5.36
C VAL A 259 -12.13 5.61 -6.42
N GLN A 260 -12.98 5.92 -7.39
CA GLN A 260 -13.30 4.96 -8.43
C GLN A 260 -12.10 4.67 -9.33
N GLY A 261 -11.92 3.40 -9.67
CA GLY A 261 -10.83 2.95 -10.55
C GLY A 261 -9.46 2.92 -9.88
N GLN A 262 -9.35 3.16 -8.58
CA GLN A 262 -8.09 3.11 -7.82
C GLN A 262 -8.11 2.02 -6.74
N ASN A 263 -8.75 0.90 -7.02
CA ASN A 263 -8.62 -0.29 -6.18
C ASN A 263 -7.26 -0.91 -6.40
N ASN A 264 -6.73 -1.59 -5.38
CA ASN A 264 -5.53 -2.39 -5.53
C ASN A 264 -5.80 -3.88 -5.30
N LEU A 265 -4.94 -4.69 -5.86
CA LEU A 265 -4.87 -6.11 -5.70
C LEU A 265 -3.40 -6.48 -5.46
N THR A 266 -3.15 -7.21 -4.39
CA THR A 266 -1.82 -7.76 -4.11
C THR A 266 -1.78 -9.21 -4.55
N ALA A 267 -0.71 -9.60 -5.24
CA ALA A 267 -0.43 -10.99 -5.60
C ALA A 267 0.95 -11.40 -5.08
N HIS A 268 1.00 -12.57 -4.48
CA HIS A 268 2.22 -13.21 -3.97
C HIS A 268 2.58 -14.39 -4.86
N TRP A 269 3.74 -14.34 -5.44
CA TRP A 269 4.21 -15.39 -6.32
C TRP A 269 5.55 -15.97 -5.86
N LYS A 270 5.61 -17.28 -5.70
CA LYS A 270 6.88 -17.98 -5.53
C LYS A 270 7.49 -18.22 -6.90
N VAL A 271 8.56 -17.48 -7.21
CA VAL A 271 9.26 -17.59 -8.50
C VAL A 271 9.73 -19.03 -8.69
N SER A 272 9.34 -19.65 -9.81
CA SER A 272 9.59 -21.06 -10.08
C SER A 272 11.09 -21.38 -10.08
N GLU A 273 11.46 -22.47 -9.44
CA GLU A 273 12.78 -23.09 -9.60
C GLU A 273 12.75 -23.87 -10.93
N GLN A 274 13.71 -23.60 -11.81
CA GLN A 274 13.83 -24.32 -13.10
C GLN A 274 14.33 -25.75 -12.90
#